data_048addcfcce9d1916def2b9230a6f5c2
#
_entry.id   048addcfcce9d1916def2b9230a6f5c2
#
_cell.length_a   1.000
_cell.length_b   1.000
_cell.length_c   1.000
_cell.angle_alpha   90.00
_cell.angle_beta   90.00
_cell.angle_gamma   90.00
#
_symmetry.space_group_name_H-M   'P 1'
#
loop_
_entity.id
_entity.type
_entity.pdbx_description
1 polymer ?
#
loop_
_entity_poly.entity_id
_entity_poly.type
_entity_poly.pdbx_seq_one_letter_code
_entity_poly.pdbx_strand_id
1 'polypeptide(L)'
;MLFIYWLENNPQFAKRVGEVRTRMEERRDQLITGAFTFGEVLAGAYRIGAVKVADESKRLLQSVVSEIVPFTIETADRYARIRGTLGLPPADAIHLASAAQAGTDLFVTNDRNLVGKIIPGIHFIASLDTQLL
;
A
#
# COMPACT_ATOMS: atom_id res chain seq x y z
N MET A 1 4.74 -3.96 2.03
CA MET A 1 4.53 -2.51 1.84
C MET A 1 5.47 -1.97 0.78
N LEU A 2 4.94 -1.57 -0.36
CA LEU A 2 5.75 -1.12 -1.50
C LEU A 2 6.55 0.15 -1.22
N PHE A 3 5.92 1.13 -0.58
CA PHE A 3 6.58 2.41 -0.30
C PHE A 3 7.76 2.27 0.66
N ILE A 4 7.65 1.39 1.65
CA ILE A 4 8.75 1.17 2.59
C ILE A 4 9.99 0.67 1.85
N TYR A 5 9.85 -0.34 0.98
CA TYR A 5 10.99 -0.88 0.25
C TYR A 5 11.61 0.14 -0.70
N TRP A 6 10.80 0.96 -1.33
CA TRP A 6 11.27 1.99 -2.24
C TRP A 6 11.99 3.12 -1.50
N LEU A 7 11.41 3.62 -0.41
CA LEU A 7 12.00 4.71 0.37
C LEU A 7 13.28 4.29 1.09
N GLU A 8 13.35 3.07 1.56
CA GLU A 8 14.53 2.52 2.23
C GLU A 8 15.59 2.02 1.26
N ASN A 9 15.28 2.04 -0.06
CA ASN A 9 16.15 1.50 -1.10
C ASN A 9 16.59 0.05 -0.80
N ASN A 10 15.64 -0.79 -0.40
CA ASN A 10 15.89 -2.20 -0.12
C ASN A 10 16.36 -2.91 -1.39
N PRO A 11 17.58 -3.51 -1.43
CA PRO A 11 18.12 -4.10 -2.65
C PRO A 11 17.27 -5.23 -3.25
N GLN A 12 16.53 -5.93 -2.41
CA GLN A 12 15.69 -7.05 -2.84
C GLN A 12 14.46 -6.58 -3.61
N PHE A 13 13.87 -5.44 -3.24
CA PHE A 13 12.60 -5.00 -3.77
C PHE A 13 12.64 -3.64 -4.47
N ALA A 14 13.63 -2.81 -4.17
CA ALA A 14 13.70 -1.44 -4.70
C ALA A 14 13.68 -1.40 -6.22
N LYS A 15 14.45 -2.28 -6.89
CA LYS A 15 14.50 -2.36 -8.34
C LYS A 15 13.13 -2.70 -8.92
N ARG A 16 12.47 -3.70 -8.36
CA ARG A 16 11.15 -4.15 -8.84
C ARG A 16 10.07 -3.08 -8.61
N VAL A 17 10.09 -2.43 -7.46
CA VAL A 17 9.18 -1.32 -7.16
C VAL A 17 9.39 -0.17 -8.15
N GLY A 18 10.65 0.16 -8.48
CA GLY A 18 10.97 1.16 -9.47
C GLY A 18 10.46 0.81 -10.87
N GLU A 19 10.59 -0.47 -11.28
CA GLU A 19 10.07 -0.96 -12.56
C GLU A 19 8.54 -0.84 -12.62
N VAL A 20 7.85 -1.23 -11.56
CA VAL A 20 6.39 -1.11 -11.47
C VAL A 20 5.97 0.34 -11.58
N ARG A 21 6.65 1.24 -10.86
CA ARG A 21 6.36 2.67 -10.91
C ARG A 21 6.54 3.23 -12.32
N THR A 22 7.62 2.87 -13.01
CA THR A 22 7.87 3.32 -14.39
C THR A 22 6.76 2.87 -15.32
N ARG A 23 6.34 1.60 -15.21
CA ARG A 23 5.23 1.08 -16.03
C ARG A 23 3.93 1.81 -15.73
N MET A 24 3.65 2.11 -14.47
CA MET A 24 2.46 2.88 -14.09
C MET A 24 2.47 4.28 -14.71
N GLU A 25 3.61 4.95 -14.70
CA GLU A 25 3.77 6.27 -15.31
C GLU A 25 3.52 6.21 -16.82
N GLU A 26 4.10 5.22 -17.51
CA GLU A 26 3.91 5.01 -18.96
C GLU A 26 2.43 4.77 -19.30
N ARG A 27 1.72 4.02 -18.48
CA ARG A 27 0.32 3.67 -18.69
C ARG A 27 -0.64 4.72 -18.16
N ARG A 28 -0.12 5.71 -17.43
CA ARG A 28 -0.93 6.72 -16.71
C ARG A 28 -1.86 6.10 -15.66
N ASP A 29 -1.41 5.04 -15.01
CA ASP A 29 -2.13 4.43 -13.91
C ASP A 29 -2.08 5.33 -12.67
N GLN A 30 -3.12 5.27 -11.85
CA GLN A 30 -3.17 5.99 -10.60
C GLN A 30 -2.60 5.14 -9.48
N LEU A 31 -1.77 5.75 -8.63
CA LEU A 31 -1.24 5.12 -7.44
C LEU A 31 -2.05 5.57 -6.23
N ILE A 32 -2.74 4.62 -5.60
CA ILE A 32 -3.62 4.87 -4.47
C ILE A 32 -3.04 4.22 -3.23
N THR A 33 -3.10 4.88 -2.10
CA THR A 33 -2.74 4.30 -0.80
C THR A 33 -3.68 4.81 0.29
N GLY A 34 -3.73 4.09 1.42
CA GLY A 34 -4.47 4.56 2.59
C GLY A 34 -3.63 5.49 3.45
N ALA A 35 -4.29 6.33 4.23
CA ALA A 35 -3.63 7.21 5.19
C ALA A 35 -2.76 6.45 6.19
N PHE A 36 -3.12 5.20 6.50
CA PHE A 36 -2.36 4.33 7.39
C PHE A 36 -0.94 4.06 6.89
N THR A 37 -0.72 4.02 5.56
CA THR A 37 0.62 3.87 4.97
C THR A 37 1.55 4.98 5.41
N PHE A 38 1.07 6.21 5.46
CA PHE A 38 1.84 7.35 5.96
C PHE A 38 2.26 7.12 7.41
N GLY A 39 1.33 6.65 8.24
CA GLY A 39 1.62 6.33 9.64
C GLY A 39 2.72 5.29 9.78
N GLU A 40 2.68 4.22 9.01
CA GLU A 40 3.70 3.17 9.05
C GLU A 40 5.07 3.69 8.62
N VAL A 41 5.13 4.42 7.51
CA VAL A 41 6.39 4.99 6.99
C VAL A 41 6.98 5.99 7.98
N LEU A 42 6.16 6.90 8.49
CA LEU A 42 6.61 7.94 9.41
C LEU A 42 7.03 7.38 10.78
N ALA A 43 6.35 6.34 11.25
CA ALA A 43 6.68 5.70 12.52
C ALA A 43 8.12 5.15 12.52
N GLY A 44 8.56 4.59 11.41
CA GLY A 44 9.93 4.11 11.27
C GLY A 44 10.96 5.22 11.45
N ALA A 45 10.72 6.37 10.81
CA ALA A 45 11.62 7.53 10.92
C ALA A 45 11.61 8.13 12.32
N TYR A 46 10.44 8.30 12.93
CA TYR A 46 10.34 8.86 14.29
C TYR A 46 10.95 7.95 15.35
N ARG A 47 10.88 6.63 15.17
CA ARG A 47 11.45 5.66 16.10
C ARG A 47 12.96 5.87 16.29
N ILE A 48 13.66 6.27 15.24
CA ILE A 48 15.10 6.55 15.29
C ILE A 48 15.41 8.04 15.45
N GLY A 49 14.42 8.87 15.72
CA GLY A 49 14.59 10.31 15.90
C GLY A 49 14.90 11.09 14.63
N ALA A 50 14.67 10.52 13.45
CA ALA A 50 15.00 11.13 12.17
C ALA A 50 13.85 12.00 11.63
N VAL A 51 13.54 13.09 12.31
CA VAL A 51 12.41 13.99 11.95
C VAL A 51 12.52 14.50 10.53
N LYS A 52 13.73 14.84 10.08
CA LYS A 52 13.95 15.34 8.73
C LYS A 52 13.64 14.29 7.68
N VAL A 53 14.00 13.03 7.95
CA VAL A 53 13.67 11.89 7.08
C VAL A 53 12.15 11.69 7.04
N ALA A 54 11.47 11.84 8.16
CA ALA A 54 10.01 11.76 8.21
C ALA A 54 9.35 12.82 7.30
N ASP A 55 9.81 14.07 7.38
CA ASP A 55 9.29 15.16 6.56
C ASP A 55 9.53 14.92 5.07
N GLU A 56 10.71 14.44 4.71
CA GLU A 56 11.06 14.12 3.32
C GLU A 56 10.22 12.96 2.80
N SER A 57 10.04 11.91 3.59
CA SER A 57 9.22 10.75 3.23
C SER A 57 7.76 11.14 3.01
N LYS A 58 7.22 12.00 3.87
CA LYS A 58 5.86 12.49 3.74
C LYS A 58 5.67 13.25 2.42
N ARG A 59 6.59 14.15 2.10
CA ARG A 59 6.54 14.92 0.85
C ARG A 59 6.64 14.02 -0.37
N LEU A 60 7.54 13.03 -0.32
CA LEU A 60 7.72 12.09 -1.41
C LEU A 60 6.45 11.26 -1.65
N LEU A 61 5.86 10.71 -0.61
CA LEU A 61 4.61 9.97 -0.73
C LEU A 61 3.48 10.83 -1.31
N GLN A 62 3.34 12.06 -0.82
CA GLN A 62 2.33 12.99 -1.33
C GLN A 62 2.55 13.33 -2.81
N SER A 63 3.80 13.34 -3.27
CA SER A 63 4.12 13.67 -4.67
C SER A 63 3.82 12.53 -5.64
N VAL A 64 3.88 11.27 -5.19
CA VAL A 64 3.71 10.11 -6.09
C VAL A 64 2.32 9.48 -6.00
N VAL A 65 1.57 9.73 -4.93
CA VAL A 65 0.25 9.15 -4.71
C VAL A 65 -0.83 10.04 -5.33
N SER A 66 -1.69 9.44 -6.16
CA SER A 66 -2.81 10.15 -6.77
C SER A 66 -3.98 10.36 -5.81
N GLU A 67 -4.20 9.40 -4.91
CA GLU A 67 -5.28 9.45 -3.94
C GLU A 67 -4.83 8.84 -2.61
N ILE A 68 -5.15 9.52 -1.53
CA ILE A 68 -4.94 9.03 -0.16
C ILE A 68 -6.30 8.74 0.45
N VAL A 69 -6.56 7.47 0.73
CA VAL A 69 -7.85 7.02 1.27
C VAL A 69 -7.86 7.23 2.79
N PRO A 70 -8.78 8.07 3.32
CA PRO A 70 -8.87 8.26 4.77
C PRO A 70 -9.50 7.04 5.44
N PHE A 71 -9.15 6.81 6.70
CA PHE A 71 -9.76 5.75 7.51
C PHE A 71 -11.03 6.31 8.16
N THR A 72 -12.18 5.97 7.59
CA THR A 72 -13.49 6.41 8.04
C THR A 72 -14.25 5.27 8.71
N ILE A 73 -15.49 5.53 9.14
CA ILE A 73 -16.36 4.46 9.67
C ILE A 73 -16.62 3.40 8.60
N GLU A 74 -16.77 3.79 7.34
CA GLU A 74 -16.92 2.84 6.24
C GLU A 74 -15.69 1.94 6.11
N THR A 75 -14.50 2.52 6.22
CA THR A 75 -13.25 1.76 6.19
C THR A 75 -13.17 0.80 7.37
N ALA A 76 -13.59 1.25 8.55
CA ALA A 76 -13.63 0.43 9.76
C ALA A 76 -14.57 -0.77 9.61
N ASP A 77 -15.72 -0.59 8.98
CA ASP A 77 -16.65 -1.70 8.71
C ASP A 77 -16.02 -2.73 7.75
N ARG A 78 -15.39 -2.27 6.68
CA ARG A 78 -14.67 -3.16 5.76
C ARG A 78 -13.54 -3.91 6.46
N TYR A 79 -12.77 -3.19 7.28
CA TYR A 79 -11.73 -3.79 8.11
C TYR A 79 -12.29 -4.90 9.00
N ALA A 80 -13.39 -4.64 9.69
CA ALA A 80 -14.01 -5.60 10.59
C ALA A 80 -14.47 -6.86 9.84
N ARG A 81 -15.03 -6.72 8.65
CA ARG A 81 -15.44 -7.85 7.81
C ARG A 81 -14.25 -8.69 7.37
N ILE A 82 -13.17 -8.04 6.94
CA ILE A 82 -11.93 -8.74 6.52
C ILE A 82 -11.33 -9.48 7.71
N ARG A 83 -11.24 -8.85 8.87
CA ARG A 83 -10.75 -9.49 10.08
C ARG A 83 -11.61 -10.68 10.50
N GLY A 84 -12.92 -10.50 10.50
CA GLY A 84 -13.86 -11.54 10.93
C GLY A 84 -13.95 -12.71 9.98
N THR A 85 -13.80 -12.47 8.67
CA THR A 85 -13.97 -13.53 7.65
C THR A 85 -12.65 -14.24 7.33
N LEU A 86 -11.55 -13.49 7.19
CA LEU A 86 -10.27 -14.04 6.73
C LEU A 86 -9.23 -14.20 7.83
N GLY A 87 -9.44 -13.58 8.99
CA GLY A 87 -8.49 -13.67 10.10
C GLY A 87 -7.12 -13.10 9.81
N LEU A 88 -7.00 -12.15 8.89
CA LEU A 88 -5.73 -11.54 8.51
C LEU A 88 -5.21 -10.61 9.63
N PRO A 89 -3.87 -10.41 9.70
CA PRO A 89 -3.30 -9.46 10.66
C PRO A 89 -3.90 -8.06 10.51
N PRO A 90 -3.97 -7.26 11.60
CA PRO A 90 -4.60 -5.94 11.56
C PRO A 90 -4.05 -5.01 10.48
N ALA A 91 -2.74 -4.91 10.31
CA ALA A 91 -2.16 -4.03 9.30
C ALA A 91 -2.59 -4.42 7.89
N ASP A 92 -2.55 -5.71 7.55
CA ASP A 92 -3.00 -6.21 6.24
C ASP A 92 -4.47 -5.90 6.02
N ALA A 93 -5.30 -6.12 7.03
CA ALA A 93 -6.73 -5.86 6.94
C ALA A 93 -7.03 -4.37 6.75
N ILE A 94 -6.26 -3.47 7.36
CA ILE A 94 -6.41 -2.02 7.18
C ILE A 94 -6.06 -1.63 5.74
N HIS A 95 -4.95 -2.12 5.20
CA HIS A 95 -4.55 -1.82 3.82
C HIS A 95 -5.58 -2.33 2.81
N LEU A 96 -6.07 -3.55 3.01
CA LEU A 96 -7.08 -4.13 2.12
C LEU A 96 -8.41 -3.39 2.22
N ALA A 97 -8.81 -2.97 3.42
CA ALA A 97 -10.03 -2.19 3.62
C ALA A 97 -9.97 -0.85 2.89
N SER A 98 -8.84 -0.17 2.98
CA SER A 98 -8.63 1.11 2.27
C SER A 98 -8.64 0.94 0.76
N ALA A 99 -7.98 -0.10 0.25
CA ALA A 99 -7.97 -0.41 -1.18
C ALA A 99 -9.37 -0.76 -1.69
N ALA A 100 -10.12 -1.53 -0.93
CA ALA A 100 -11.49 -1.92 -1.28
C ALA A 100 -12.42 -0.71 -1.31
N GLN A 101 -12.28 0.20 -0.35
CA GLN A 101 -13.07 1.42 -0.31
C GLN A 101 -12.82 2.31 -1.53
N ALA A 102 -11.59 2.36 -2.00
CA ALA A 102 -11.22 3.13 -3.19
C ALA A 102 -11.66 2.46 -4.49
N GLY A 103 -12.11 1.21 -4.46
CA GLY A 103 -12.47 0.47 -5.68
C GLY A 103 -11.23 0.12 -6.52
N THR A 104 -10.20 -0.38 -5.88
CA THR A 104 -8.89 -0.63 -6.49
C THR A 104 -8.95 -1.76 -7.53
N ASP A 105 -8.38 -1.53 -8.71
CA ASP A 105 -8.28 -2.55 -9.74
C ASP A 105 -7.21 -3.59 -9.42
N LEU A 106 -6.05 -3.14 -8.95
CA LEU A 106 -4.92 -4.01 -8.66
C LEU A 106 -4.27 -3.62 -7.33
N PHE A 107 -4.27 -4.54 -6.38
CA PHE A 107 -3.56 -4.43 -5.12
C PHE A 107 -2.26 -5.22 -5.24
N VAL A 108 -1.13 -4.55 -5.09
CA VAL A 108 0.19 -5.17 -5.20
C VAL A 108 0.79 -5.40 -3.82
N THR A 109 1.23 -6.61 -3.56
CA THR A 109 1.79 -7.00 -2.27
C THR A 109 3.02 -7.88 -2.44
N ASN A 110 3.92 -7.87 -1.46
CA ASN A 110 4.98 -8.86 -1.35
C ASN A 110 4.62 -10.02 -0.40
N ASP A 111 3.44 -9.98 0.20
CA ASP A 111 2.94 -11.06 1.05
C ASP A 111 2.13 -12.06 0.22
N ARG A 112 2.72 -13.22 -0.02
CA ARG A 112 2.09 -14.27 -0.84
C ARG A 112 0.80 -14.82 -0.22
N ASN A 113 0.61 -14.67 1.10
CA ASN A 113 -0.61 -15.10 1.76
C ASN A 113 -1.83 -14.28 1.33
N LEU A 114 -1.64 -13.08 0.81
CA LEU A 114 -2.72 -12.22 0.33
C LEU A 114 -3.07 -12.48 -1.13
N VAL A 115 -2.14 -13.04 -1.91
CA VAL A 115 -2.34 -13.27 -3.35
C VAL A 115 -3.47 -14.28 -3.56
N GLY A 116 -4.38 -13.95 -4.47
CA GLY A 116 -5.53 -14.80 -4.79
C GLY A 116 -6.71 -14.71 -3.82
N LYS A 117 -6.60 -13.92 -2.77
CA LYS A 117 -7.74 -13.67 -1.89
C LYS A 117 -8.79 -12.82 -2.59
N ILE A 118 -10.05 -13.13 -2.33
CA ILE A 118 -11.18 -12.39 -2.92
C ILE A 118 -11.71 -11.42 -1.89
N ILE A 119 -11.59 -10.11 -2.21
CA ILE A 119 -12.04 -9.04 -1.33
C ILE A 119 -13.00 -8.15 -2.13
N PRO A 120 -14.25 -7.99 -1.70
CA PRO A 120 -15.20 -7.10 -2.38
C PRO A 120 -14.63 -5.68 -2.46
N GLY A 121 -14.60 -5.12 -3.67
CA GLY A 121 -14.05 -3.79 -3.94
C GLY A 121 -12.63 -3.80 -4.50
N ILE A 122 -11.95 -4.94 -4.52
CA ILE A 122 -10.63 -5.12 -5.15
C ILE A 122 -10.78 -6.14 -6.27
N HIS A 123 -10.37 -5.78 -7.49
CA HIS A 123 -10.47 -6.70 -8.62
C HIS A 123 -9.41 -7.80 -8.54
N PHE A 124 -8.14 -7.43 -8.38
CA PHE A 124 -7.03 -8.37 -8.35
C PHE A 124 -6.05 -8.05 -7.23
N ILE A 125 -5.55 -9.11 -6.59
CA ILE A 125 -4.41 -9.03 -5.66
C ILE A 125 -3.28 -9.83 -6.28
N ALA A 126 -2.16 -9.18 -6.54
CA ALA A 126 -1.02 -9.79 -7.21
C ALA A 126 0.28 -9.57 -6.44
N SER A 127 1.21 -10.51 -6.62
CA SER A 127 2.54 -10.42 -6.05
C SER A 127 3.38 -9.38 -6.80
N LEU A 128 4.28 -8.72 -6.07
CA LEU A 128 5.27 -7.82 -6.66
C LEU A 128 6.16 -8.53 -7.69
N ASP A 129 6.37 -9.84 -7.53
CA ASP A 129 7.20 -10.64 -8.44
C ASP A 129 6.51 -10.98 -9.77
N THR A 130 5.19 -10.82 -9.84
CA THR A 130 4.41 -11.11 -11.03
C THR A 130 4.57 -9.97 -12.04
N GLN A 131 4.56 -10.29 -13.32
CA GLN A 131 4.52 -9.26 -14.37
C GLN A 131 3.12 -8.68 -14.41
N LEU A 132 2.96 -7.46 -13.83
CA LEU A 132 1.66 -6.88 -13.54
C LEU A 132 1.15 -5.96 -14.65
N LEU A 133 2.05 -5.27 -15.36
CA LEU A 133 1.68 -4.16 -16.24
C LEU A 133 2.31 -4.30 -17.64
#